data_785bfda36fd984c7b5e069daf74bc26b
#
_entry.id   785bfda36fd984c7b5e069daf74bc26b
#
_cell.length_a   1.000
_cell.length_b   1.000
_cell.length_c   1.000
_cell.angle_alpha   90.00
_cell.angle_beta   90.00
_cell.angle_gamma   90.00
#
_symmetry.space_group_name_H-M   'P 1'
#
loop_
_entity.id
_entity.type
_entity.pdbx_description
1 polymer ?
#
loop_
_entity_poly.entity_id
_entity_poly.type
_entity_poly.pdbx_seq_one_letter_code
_entity_poly.pdbx_strand_id
1 'polypeptide(L)'
;MKLHAAPRTRAVRPRWILEELEVPYELVKTDGPNPLHPLGEVPVLVDGDVTLFESPAMCLYLADRFPEKKLAPALDSPDRGPYLQWLLFAETHLEPLVLDAFRGSQVDQARLQVVLDVIEARVRSRSFVVGDSFTAADVVLASILHLANTLKLLEARPGLLPYLRRQVERPAIRRAVTY
;
A
#
# COMPACT_ATOMS: atom_id res chain seq x y z
N MET A 1 13.36 13.27 -7.08
CA MET A 1 12.69 11.99 -7.42
C MET A 1 11.61 12.24 -8.45
N LYS A 2 11.32 11.26 -9.33
CA LYS A 2 10.19 11.29 -10.27
C LYS A 2 9.35 10.04 -10.07
N LEU A 3 8.03 10.22 -9.97
CA LEU A 3 7.08 9.11 -9.89
C LEU A 3 6.23 9.10 -11.16
N HIS A 4 6.42 8.09 -12.00
CA HIS A 4 5.56 7.82 -13.15
C HIS A 4 4.31 7.11 -12.67
N ALA A 5 3.15 7.68 -12.96
CA ALA A 5 1.88 7.24 -12.40
C ALA A 5 0.70 7.50 -13.33
N ALA A 6 -0.34 6.69 -13.18
CA ALA A 6 -1.64 6.91 -13.78
C ALA A 6 -2.75 6.85 -12.70
N PRO A 7 -3.87 7.54 -12.90
CA PRO A 7 -5.01 7.47 -11.99
C PRO A 7 -5.56 6.04 -11.83
N ARG A 8 -6.07 5.71 -10.64
CA ARG A 8 -6.68 4.41 -10.34
C ARG A 8 -5.74 3.22 -10.49
N THR A 9 -4.44 3.43 -10.27
CA THR A 9 -3.41 2.38 -10.27
C THR A 9 -2.76 2.24 -8.90
N ARG A 10 -1.92 1.20 -8.74
CA ARG A 10 -1.10 0.99 -7.54
C ARG A 10 -0.10 2.12 -7.27
N ALA A 11 0.05 3.08 -8.18
CA ALA A 11 0.85 4.29 -7.99
C ALA A 11 0.42 5.14 -6.77
N VAL A 12 -0.82 4.99 -6.31
CA VAL A 12 -1.29 5.64 -5.09
C VAL A 12 -0.42 5.29 -3.87
N ARG A 13 0.15 4.10 -3.79
CA ARG A 13 0.95 3.63 -2.64
C ARG A 13 2.26 4.39 -2.49
N PRO A 14 3.20 4.36 -3.46
CA PRO A 14 4.44 5.14 -3.36
C PRO A 14 4.15 6.65 -3.30
N ARG A 15 3.08 7.12 -3.95
CA ARG A 15 2.68 8.51 -3.85
C ARG A 15 2.24 8.87 -2.42
N TRP A 16 1.45 8.01 -1.77
CA TRP A 16 1.07 8.20 -0.37
C TRP A 16 2.29 8.28 0.55
N ILE A 17 3.28 7.38 0.36
CA ILE A 17 4.55 7.45 1.09
C ILE A 17 5.25 8.79 0.86
N LEU A 18 5.38 9.26 -0.39
CA LEU A 18 6.01 10.55 -0.70
C LEU A 18 5.29 11.73 -0.03
N GLU A 19 3.96 11.69 0.03
CA GLU A 19 3.16 12.70 0.72
C GLU A 19 3.29 12.65 2.26
N GLU A 20 3.47 11.47 2.85
CA GLU A 20 3.77 11.33 4.28
C GLU A 20 5.20 11.80 4.61
N LEU A 21 6.13 11.56 3.71
CA LEU A 21 7.52 12.03 3.84
C LEU A 21 7.64 13.56 3.71
N GLU A 22 6.69 14.19 3.02
CA GLU A 22 6.72 15.63 2.68
C GLU A 22 8.00 16.02 1.90
N VAL A 23 8.48 15.09 1.07
CA VAL A 23 9.66 15.34 0.22
C VAL A 23 9.22 15.80 -1.18
N PRO A 24 9.98 16.70 -1.83
CA PRO A 24 9.66 17.14 -3.17
C PRO A 24 9.86 16.01 -4.19
N TYR A 25 8.88 15.83 -5.07
CA TYR A 25 8.94 14.91 -6.20
C TYR A 25 8.17 15.45 -7.40
N GLU A 26 8.54 15.02 -8.58
CA GLU A 26 7.84 15.28 -9.83
C GLU A 26 6.86 14.13 -10.09
N LEU A 27 5.59 14.45 -10.29
CA LEU A 27 4.60 13.48 -10.74
C LEU A 27 4.55 13.48 -12.26
N VAL A 28 5.04 12.41 -12.87
CA VAL A 28 5.01 12.21 -14.32
C VAL A 28 3.76 11.41 -14.68
N LYS A 29 2.76 12.10 -15.25
CA LYS A 29 1.54 11.43 -15.74
C LYS A 29 1.88 10.56 -16.94
N THR A 30 1.47 9.30 -16.90
CA THR A 30 1.77 8.29 -17.91
C THR A 30 0.47 7.81 -18.55
N ASP A 31 0.34 8.07 -19.84
CA ASP A 31 -0.77 7.60 -20.67
C ASP A 31 -0.20 6.55 -21.65
N GLY A 32 -0.49 5.26 -21.40
CA GLY A 32 0.02 4.14 -22.18
C GLY A 32 1.24 3.44 -21.56
N PRO A 33 1.94 2.59 -22.33
CA PRO A 33 3.06 1.81 -21.82
C PRO A 33 4.22 2.67 -21.35
N ASN A 34 4.75 2.36 -20.15
CA ASN A 34 5.91 3.05 -19.59
C ASN A 34 7.21 2.32 -19.99
N PRO A 35 8.12 2.94 -20.78
CA PRO A 35 9.34 2.28 -21.24
C PRO A 35 10.35 1.96 -20.12
N LEU A 36 10.18 2.56 -18.93
CA LEU A 36 11.03 2.28 -17.76
C LEU A 36 10.57 1.04 -16.98
N HIS A 37 9.40 0.48 -17.30
CA HIS A 37 8.86 -0.72 -16.66
C HIS A 37 9.02 -1.92 -17.62
N PRO A 38 9.54 -3.08 -17.16
CA PRO A 38 9.76 -4.23 -18.04
C PRO A 38 8.47 -4.78 -18.67
N LEU A 39 7.32 -4.55 -18.04
CA LEU A 39 5.99 -4.93 -18.55
C LEU A 39 5.20 -3.73 -19.10
N GLY A 40 5.82 -2.55 -19.22
CA GLY A 40 5.15 -1.34 -19.68
C GLY A 40 4.17 -0.72 -18.69
N GLU A 41 4.19 -1.09 -17.41
CA GLU A 41 3.21 -0.69 -16.40
C GLU A 41 3.64 0.56 -15.60
N VAL A 42 2.74 1.01 -14.72
CA VAL A 42 2.99 2.00 -13.66
C VAL A 42 2.58 1.41 -12.32
N PRO A 43 3.20 1.85 -11.20
CA PRO A 43 4.17 2.95 -11.05
C PRO A 43 5.61 2.59 -11.42
N VAL A 44 6.39 3.63 -11.74
CA VAL A 44 7.86 3.57 -11.76
C VAL A 44 8.40 4.77 -10.97
N LEU A 45 9.33 4.51 -10.06
CA LEU A 45 10.04 5.54 -9.29
C LEU A 45 11.47 5.68 -9.83
N VAL A 46 11.87 6.92 -10.14
CA VAL A 46 13.25 7.27 -10.50
C VAL A 46 13.82 8.18 -9.42
N ASP A 47 14.91 7.75 -8.79
CA ASP A 47 15.62 8.51 -7.76
C ASP A 47 17.14 8.52 -8.06
N GLY A 48 17.61 9.56 -8.74
CA GLY A 48 18.97 9.60 -9.29
C GLY A 48 19.15 8.47 -10.30
N ASP A 49 20.14 7.61 -10.04
CA ASP A 49 20.46 6.46 -10.90
C ASP A 49 19.62 5.20 -10.58
N VAL A 50 18.78 5.27 -9.54
CA VAL A 50 17.91 4.17 -9.13
C VAL A 50 16.58 4.25 -9.86
N THR A 51 16.21 3.19 -10.57
CA THR A 51 14.89 3.03 -11.18
C THR A 51 14.21 1.81 -10.57
N LEU A 52 13.03 2.01 -9.97
CA LEU A 52 12.27 0.96 -9.30
C LEU A 52 10.91 0.78 -9.95
N PHE A 53 10.50 -0.45 -10.08
CA PHE A 53 9.12 -0.88 -10.28
C PHE A 53 8.67 -1.74 -9.09
N GLU A 54 7.43 -2.21 -9.03
CA GLU A 54 6.75 -2.79 -7.87
C GLU A 54 6.42 -1.77 -6.77
N SER A 55 5.14 -1.43 -6.65
CA SER A 55 4.68 -0.44 -5.67
C SER A 55 5.06 -0.75 -4.22
N PRO A 56 5.06 -2.03 -3.74
CA PRO A 56 5.49 -2.32 -2.38
C PRO A 56 7.01 -2.14 -2.20
N ALA A 57 7.81 -2.48 -3.20
CA ALA A 57 9.26 -2.26 -3.15
C ALA A 57 9.60 -0.77 -3.07
N MET A 58 8.86 0.07 -3.82
CA MET A 58 9.00 1.53 -3.73
C MET A 58 8.63 2.04 -2.32
N CYS A 59 7.56 1.51 -1.71
CA CYS A 59 7.16 1.89 -0.36
C CYS A 59 8.24 1.55 0.67
N LEU A 60 8.84 0.35 0.57
CA LEU A 60 9.96 -0.06 1.42
C LEU A 60 11.17 0.85 1.22
N TYR A 61 11.58 1.05 -0.03
CA TYR A 61 12.72 1.88 -0.39
C TYR A 61 12.58 3.31 0.15
N LEU A 62 11.44 3.94 -0.09
CA LEU A 62 11.17 5.30 0.36
C LEU A 62 11.15 5.41 1.90
N ALA A 63 10.53 4.45 2.58
CA ALA A 63 10.47 4.43 4.04
C ALA A 63 11.87 4.26 4.67
N ASP A 64 12.74 3.44 4.06
CA ASP A 64 14.11 3.20 4.54
C ASP A 64 15.07 4.35 4.18
N ARG A 65 14.81 5.06 3.06
CA ARG A 65 15.63 6.19 2.63
C ARG A 65 15.49 7.42 3.52
N PHE A 66 14.36 7.56 4.22
CA PHE A 66 14.06 8.68 5.12
C PHE A 66 13.74 8.17 6.54
N PRO A 67 14.73 7.58 7.24
CA PRO A 67 14.50 6.92 8.53
C PRO A 67 14.00 7.87 9.62
N GLU A 68 14.34 9.17 9.54
CA GLU A 68 13.86 10.22 10.44
C GLU A 68 12.34 10.42 10.40
N LYS A 69 11.67 10.02 9.32
CA LYS A 69 10.20 10.08 9.16
C LYS A 69 9.49 8.87 9.77
N LYS A 70 10.23 7.83 10.19
CA LYS A 70 9.74 6.66 10.92
C LYS A 70 8.62 5.87 10.21
N LEU A 71 8.61 5.85 8.88
CA LEU A 71 7.66 5.06 8.10
C LEU A 71 8.08 3.58 7.96
N ALA A 72 9.23 3.21 8.50
CA ALA A 72 9.68 1.84 8.71
C ALA A 72 10.32 1.71 10.10
N PRO A 73 10.18 0.54 10.78
CA PRO A 73 10.98 0.24 11.96
C PRO A 73 12.47 0.20 11.60
N ALA A 74 13.34 0.59 12.54
CA ALA A 74 14.79 0.46 12.36
C ALA A 74 15.20 -0.99 12.04
N LEU A 75 16.33 -1.17 11.36
CA LEU A 75 16.77 -2.49 10.90
C LEU A 75 17.00 -3.49 12.05
N ASP A 76 17.39 -2.99 13.20
CA ASP A 76 17.64 -3.75 14.44
C ASP A 76 16.41 -3.84 15.36
N SER A 77 15.30 -3.19 14.98
CA SER A 77 14.06 -3.23 15.75
C SER A 77 13.39 -4.61 15.70
N PRO A 78 12.84 -5.11 16.82
CA PRO A 78 12.04 -6.34 16.83
C PRO A 78 10.79 -6.24 15.94
N ASP A 79 10.31 -5.03 15.63
CA ASP A 79 9.17 -4.82 14.73
C ASP A 79 9.54 -4.93 13.24
N ARG A 80 10.84 -4.99 12.90
CA ARG A 80 11.27 -5.02 11.49
C ARG A 80 10.79 -6.28 10.77
N GLY A 81 10.88 -7.44 11.39
CA GLY A 81 10.36 -8.69 10.84
C GLY A 81 8.84 -8.65 10.62
N PRO A 82 8.03 -8.35 11.65
CA PRO A 82 6.59 -8.16 11.50
C PRO A 82 6.20 -7.12 10.45
N TYR A 83 6.93 -6.02 10.31
CA TYR A 83 6.69 -5.00 9.28
C TYR A 83 6.79 -5.56 7.86
N LEU A 84 7.87 -6.28 7.55
CA LEU A 84 8.04 -6.93 6.25
C LEU A 84 6.98 -8.02 6.04
N GLN A 85 6.70 -8.81 7.09
CA GLN A 85 5.70 -9.88 7.04
C GLN A 85 4.30 -9.36 6.66
N TRP A 86 3.81 -8.31 7.35
CA TRP A 86 2.46 -7.81 7.10
C TRP A 86 2.33 -7.08 5.77
N LEU A 87 3.37 -6.39 5.33
CA LEU A 87 3.41 -5.78 4.01
C LEU A 87 3.33 -6.86 2.92
N LEU A 88 4.19 -7.89 3.00
CA LEU A 88 4.18 -8.99 2.04
C LEU A 88 2.92 -9.83 2.13
N PHE A 89 2.37 -10.06 3.35
CA PHE A 89 1.12 -10.80 3.52
C PHE A 89 -0.03 -10.11 2.79
N ALA A 90 -0.15 -8.79 2.91
CA ALA A 90 -1.17 -8.03 2.20
C ALA A 90 -1.02 -8.17 0.68
N GLU A 91 0.19 -8.10 0.17
CA GLU A 91 0.51 -8.16 -1.26
C GLU A 91 0.30 -9.56 -1.85
N THR A 92 0.71 -10.61 -1.13
CA THR A 92 0.73 -11.97 -1.68
C THR A 92 -0.55 -12.75 -1.41
N HIS A 93 -1.33 -12.38 -0.39
CA HIS A 93 -2.53 -13.12 -0.02
C HIS A 93 -3.82 -12.34 -0.18
N LEU A 94 -3.85 -11.04 0.16
CA LEU A 94 -5.08 -10.26 0.04
C LEU A 94 -5.23 -9.66 -1.36
N GLU A 95 -4.19 -9.03 -1.90
CA GLU A 95 -4.29 -8.30 -3.17
C GLU A 95 -4.74 -9.18 -4.35
N PRO A 96 -4.21 -10.39 -4.57
CA PRO A 96 -4.66 -11.22 -5.69
C PRO A 96 -6.17 -11.47 -5.67
N LEU A 97 -6.74 -11.77 -4.49
CA LEU A 97 -8.17 -12.03 -4.33
C LEU A 97 -9.02 -10.79 -4.59
N VAL A 98 -8.53 -9.62 -4.16
CA VAL A 98 -9.20 -8.33 -4.42
C VAL A 98 -9.10 -7.93 -5.89
N LEU A 99 -7.97 -8.22 -6.55
CA LEU A 99 -7.80 -7.98 -7.98
C LEU A 99 -8.66 -8.91 -8.84
N ASP A 100 -8.84 -10.16 -8.43
CA ASP A 100 -9.78 -11.07 -9.11
C ASP A 100 -11.20 -10.50 -9.08
N ALA A 101 -11.65 -10.03 -7.91
CA ALA A 101 -12.95 -9.35 -7.79
C ALA A 101 -13.01 -8.06 -8.66
N PHE A 102 -11.96 -7.26 -8.66
CA PHE A 102 -11.89 -6.03 -9.45
C PHE A 102 -11.97 -6.29 -10.96
N ARG A 103 -11.38 -7.39 -11.42
CA ARG A 103 -11.39 -7.82 -12.84
C ARG A 103 -12.68 -8.55 -13.23
N GLY A 104 -13.58 -8.81 -12.28
CA GLY A 104 -14.78 -9.62 -12.50
C GLY A 104 -14.48 -11.13 -12.67
N SER A 105 -13.30 -11.57 -12.23
CA SER A 105 -12.91 -12.98 -12.22
C SER A 105 -13.54 -13.71 -11.03
N GLN A 106 -13.54 -15.05 -11.08
CA GLN A 106 -14.01 -15.85 -9.96
C GLN A 106 -13.04 -15.71 -8.77
N VAL A 107 -13.58 -15.26 -7.63
CA VAL A 107 -12.83 -15.12 -6.38
C VAL A 107 -12.96 -16.41 -5.56
N ASP A 108 -11.85 -16.90 -5.03
CA ASP A 108 -11.88 -17.93 -3.98
C ASP A 108 -12.41 -17.29 -2.67
N GLN A 109 -13.73 -17.38 -2.51
CA GLN A 109 -14.42 -16.79 -1.36
C GLN A 109 -13.99 -17.42 -0.02
N ALA A 110 -13.72 -18.74 0.01
CA ALA A 110 -13.28 -19.40 1.22
C ALA A 110 -11.90 -18.87 1.64
N ARG A 111 -10.98 -18.75 0.69
CA ARG A 111 -9.65 -18.18 0.93
C ARG A 111 -9.72 -16.73 1.35
N LEU A 112 -10.54 -15.92 0.68
CA LEU A 112 -10.74 -14.51 1.03
C LEU A 112 -11.20 -14.35 2.48
N GLN A 113 -12.19 -15.15 2.92
CA GLN A 113 -12.67 -15.07 4.31
C GLN A 113 -11.57 -15.40 5.32
N VAL A 114 -10.77 -16.45 5.08
CA VAL A 114 -9.64 -16.81 5.96
C VAL A 114 -8.61 -15.68 6.03
N VAL A 115 -8.25 -15.08 4.90
CA VAL A 115 -7.29 -13.96 4.85
C VAL A 115 -7.83 -12.75 5.61
N LEU A 116 -9.10 -12.40 5.42
CA LEU A 116 -9.73 -11.28 6.12
C LEU A 116 -9.85 -11.55 7.63
N ASP A 117 -10.11 -12.79 8.07
CA ASP A 117 -10.12 -13.17 9.49
C ASP A 117 -8.75 -12.93 10.16
N VAL A 118 -7.67 -13.32 9.49
CA VAL A 118 -6.30 -13.12 9.98
C VAL A 118 -5.98 -11.63 10.12
N ILE A 119 -6.37 -10.82 9.12
CA ILE A 119 -6.14 -9.37 9.15
C ILE A 119 -7.00 -8.72 10.24
N GLU A 120 -8.29 -9.05 10.32
CA GLU A 120 -9.19 -8.50 11.32
C GLU A 120 -8.72 -8.81 12.74
N ALA A 121 -8.33 -10.06 13.01
CA ALA A 121 -7.75 -10.45 14.30
C ALA A 121 -6.50 -9.62 14.65
N ARG A 122 -5.67 -9.28 13.63
CA ARG A 122 -4.48 -8.46 13.83
C ARG A 122 -4.80 -7.02 14.17
N VAL A 123 -5.76 -6.39 13.48
CA VAL A 123 -5.99 -4.93 13.57
C VAL A 123 -7.16 -4.52 14.47
N ARG A 124 -7.97 -5.46 14.96
CA ARG A 124 -9.19 -5.19 15.74
C ARG A 124 -8.98 -4.25 16.92
N SER A 125 -7.88 -4.40 17.66
CA SER A 125 -7.54 -3.59 18.85
C SER A 125 -6.32 -2.70 18.64
N ARG A 126 -5.88 -2.50 17.39
CA ARG A 126 -4.66 -1.79 17.05
C ARG A 126 -4.94 -0.57 16.19
N SER A 127 -4.14 0.46 16.37
CA SER A 127 -4.14 1.63 15.49
C SER A 127 -3.39 1.37 14.19
N PHE A 128 -2.33 0.56 14.25
CA PHE A 128 -1.43 0.24 13.15
C PHE A 128 -1.22 -1.28 13.07
N VAL A 129 -0.89 -1.76 11.88
CA VAL A 129 -0.68 -3.21 11.67
C VAL A 129 0.56 -3.72 12.39
N VAL A 130 1.57 -2.86 12.62
CA VAL A 130 2.80 -3.19 13.35
C VAL A 130 3.17 -2.06 14.30
N GLY A 131 3.64 -2.41 15.48
CA GLY A 131 4.09 -1.44 16.49
C GLY A 131 3.00 -0.43 16.88
N ASP A 132 3.45 0.76 17.25
CA ASP A 132 2.61 1.85 17.75
C ASP A 132 2.63 3.10 16.84
N SER A 133 3.16 2.97 15.61
CA SER A 133 3.26 4.06 14.64
C SER A 133 2.85 3.62 13.24
N PHE A 134 2.41 4.60 12.44
CA PHE A 134 2.06 4.39 11.03
C PHE A 134 3.32 4.06 10.22
N THR A 135 3.24 3.05 9.36
CA THR A 135 4.35 2.58 8.53
C THR A 135 3.90 2.29 7.10
N ALA A 136 4.87 1.99 6.22
CA ALA A 136 4.56 1.58 4.85
C ALA A 136 3.73 0.27 4.78
N ALA A 137 3.77 -0.57 5.82
CA ALA A 137 2.89 -1.74 5.90
C ALA A 137 1.41 -1.33 6.01
N ASP A 138 1.11 -0.23 6.75
CA ASP A 138 -0.25 0.32 6.81
C ASP A 138 -0.68 0.93 5.47
N VAL A 139 0.22 1.58 4.74
CA VAL A 139 -0.07 2.13 3.40
C VAL A 139 -0.49 1.02 2.44
N VAL A 140 0.30 -0.06 2.37
CA VAL A 140 0.01 -1.19 1.47
C VAL A 140 -1.29 -1.87 1.88
N LEU A 141 -1.43 -2.26 3.15
CA LEU A 141 -2.63 -2.95 3.64
C LEU A 141 -3.89 -2.09 3.47
N ALA A 142 -3.86 -0.82 3.89
CA ALA A 142 -5.02 0.06 3.81
C ALA A 142 -5.43 0.37 2.36
N SER A 143 -4.47 0.47 1.43
CA SER A 143 -4.79 0.68 0.01
C SER A 143 -5.57 -0.50 -0.59
N ILE A 144 -5.19 -1.74 -0.23
CA ILE A 144 -5.89 -2.95 -0.68
C ILE A 144 -7.25 -3.08 0.00
N LEU A 145 -7.32 -2.85 1.32
CA LEU A 145 -8.59 -2.87 2.07
C LEU A 145 -9.55 -1.79 1.56
N HIS A 146 -9.04 -0.63 1.14
CA HIS A 146 -9.89 0.41 0.54
C HIS A 146 -10.53 -0.06 -0.77
N LEU A 147 -9.78 -0.71 -1.65
CA LEU A 147 -10.32 -1.30 -2.87
C LEU A 147 -11.32 -2.42 -2.53
N ALA A 148 -10.98 -3.31 -1.58
CA ALA A 148 -11.87 -4.36 -1.11
C ALA A 148 -13.20 -3.81 -0.57
N ASN A 149 -13.14 -2.71 0.20
CA ASN A 149 -14.33 -2.04 0.71
C ASN A 149 -15.17 -1.42 -0.42
N THR A 150 -14.54 -0.81 -1.41
CA THR A 150 -15.23 -0.25 -2.60
C THR A 150 -15.94 -1.34 -3.40
N LEU A 151 -15.37 -2.54 -3.45
CA LEU A 151 -15.95 -3.73 -4.08
C LEU A 151 -16.94 -4.49 -3.17
N LYS A 152 -17.25 -3.94 -1.98
CA LYS A 152 -18.16 -4.54 -0.98
C LYS A 152 -17.72 -5.89 -0.40
N LEU A 153 -16.44 -6.22 -0.51
CA LEU A 153 -15.89 -7.47 0.03
C LEU A 153 -15.77 -7.46 1.57
N LEU A 154 -15.90 -6.28 2.20
CA LEU A 154 -15.78 -6.11 3.66
C LEU A 154 -17.12 -6.00 4.39
N GLU A 155 -18.28 -6.19 3.72
CA GLU A 155 -19.61 -6.03 4.35
C GLU A 155 -19.79 -6.95 5.57
N ALA A 156 -19.26 -8.17 5.51
CA ALA A 156 -19.28 -9.12 6.63
C ALA A 156 -18.15 -8.92 7.65
N ARG A 157 -17.34 -7.87 7.52
CA ARG A 157 -16.14 -7.61 8.32
C ARG A 157 -16.12 -6.21 8.91
N PRO A 158 -17.13 -5.81 9.69
CA PRO A 158 -17.20 -4.44 10.23
C PRO A 158 -16.03 -4.09 11.16
N GLY A 159 -15.34 -5.08 11.74
CA GLY A 159 -14.17 -4.88 12.60
C GLY A 159 -12.93 -4.35 11.87
N LEU A 160 -12.87 -4.47 10.54
CA LEU A 160 -11.80 -3.87 9.72
C LEU A 160 -12.01 -2.36 9.48
N LEU A 161 -13.25 -1.87 9.54
CA LEU A 161 -13.58 -0.51 9.16
C LEU A 161 -12.94 0.57 10.06
N PRO A 162 -12.85 0.41 11.40
CA PRO A 162 -12.18 1.41 12.24
C PRO A 162 -10.70 1.59 11.91
N TYR A 163 -10.00 0.48 11.64
CA TYR A 163 -8.61 0.53 11.17
C TYR A 163 -8.52 1.24 9.82
N LEU A 164 -9.29 0.78 8.82
CA LEU A 164 -9.27 1.34 7.47
C LEU A 164 -9.55 2.86 7.48
N ARG A 165 -10.60 3.30 8.17
CA ARG A 165 -10.96 4.73 8.26
C ARG A 165 -9.81 5.56 8.79
N ARG A 166 -9.17 5.14 9.89
CA ARG A 166 -8.03 5.85 10.48
C ARG A 166 -6.91 6.07 9.46
N GLN A 167 -6.63 5.08 8.62
CA GLN A 167 -5.55 5.22 7.63
C GLN A 167 -5.96 6.13 6.47
N VAL A 168 -7.17 5.96 5.91
CA VAL A 168 -7.61 6.74 4.73
C VAL A 168 -8.09 8.17 5.06
N GLU A 169 -8.23 8.52 6.33
CA GLU A 169 -8.52 9.89 6.77
C GLU A 169 -7.27 10.76 6.91
N ARG A 170 -6.07 10.19 6.80
CA ARG A 170 -4.81 10.95 6.88
C ARG A 170 -4.73 12.00 5.76
N PRO A 171 -4.19 13.20 6.04
CA PRO A 171 -4.09 14.26 5.01
C PRO A 171 -3.26 13.85 3.79
N ALA A 172 -2.22 13.05 3.97
CA ALA A 172 -1.32 12.62 2.90
C ALA A 172 -2.02 11.79 1.82
N ILE A 173 -2.92 10.85 2.19
CA ILE A 173 -3.65 10.07 1.18
C ILE A 173 -4.57 10.96 0.34
N ARG A 174 -5.18 11.99 0.93
CA ARG A 174 -6.02 12.93 0.17
C ARG A 174 -5.22 13.64 -0.92
N ARG A 175 -3.97 14.05 -0.62
CA ARG A 175 -3.06 14.61 -1.62
C ARG A 175 -2.63 13.56 -2.65
N ALA A 176 -2.37 12.33 -2.20
CA ALA A 176 -1.92 11.24 -3.06
C ALA A 176 -2.96 10.80 -4.12
N VAL A 177 -4.25 10.99 -3.90
CA VAL A 177 -5.31 10.62 -4.87
C VAL A 177 -5.71 11.78 -5.80
N THR A 178 -5.20 12.99 -5.59
CA THR A 178 -5.47 14.17 -6.42
C THR A 178 -4.50 14.21 -7.61
N TYR A 179 -5.00 14.18 -8.86
CA TYR A 179 -4.23 14.19 -10.10
C TYR A 179 -4.37 15.47 -10.89
#